data_333ca1ece856dc4d7aa8f5860e678b96
#
_entry.id   333ca1ece856dc4d7aa8f5860e678b96
#
_cell.length_a   1.000
_cell.length_b   1.000
_cell.length_c   1.000
_cell.angle_alpha   90.00
_cell.angle_beta   90.00
_cell.angle_gamma   90.00
#
_symmetry.space_group_name_H-M   'P 1'
#
loop_
_entity.id
_entity.type
_entity.pdbx_description
1 polymer ?
#
loop_
_entity_poly.entity_id
_entity_poly.type
_entity_poly.pdbx_seq_one_letter_code
_entity_poly.pdbx_strand_id
1 'polypeptide(L)'
;MALNPRITRWQGRSVWLIGASSGIGLATAKALHAAGARVTVSARKTDLLEAFVQSHSGSQAIALDVCNTSAVHAATQQVAQSHGIDVVLYCSGYYKAVSANRYSLEEMVHHQDVNYLGVARVLDAVLPIFLEQKRGHISLIASVAGYSGLPNSLAYGPTKAAMINLAESLYFDLSPLGIGVSVVNPGFVATPLTAQNKFAMPALLQPEQAAAYMLEGWADGDFEIHYPKRFSRWLKFMRLLPYRWYFGLVRSATKM
;
A
#
# COMPACT_ATOMS: atom_id res chain seq x y z
N MET A 1 -16.00 -14.17 -9.71
CA MET A 1 -15.15 -15.27 -9.21
C MET A 1 -13.99 -14.62 -8.47
N ALA A 2 -13.65 -15.08 -7.27
CA ALA A 2 -12.51 -14.54 -6.52
C ALA A 2 -11.20 -14.81 -7.27
N LEU A 3 -10.33 -13.83 -7.36
CA LEU A 3 -9.02 -13.95 -8.02
C LEU A 3 -7.95 -14.46 -7.05
N ASN A 4 -8.10 -14.17 -5.77
CA ASN A 4 -7.21 -14.59 -4.70
C ASN A 4 -7.88 -15.57 -3.72
N PRO A 5 -7.10 -16.32 -2.92
CA PRO A 5 -7.62 -16.99 -1.74
C PRO A 5 -8.31 -15.97 -0.82
N ARG A 6 -9.56 -16.24 -0.44
CA ARG A 6 -10.33 -15.38 0.43
C ARG A 6 -9.78 -15.38 1.85
N ILE A 7 -9.65 -14.21 2.47
CA ILE A 7 -9.23 -14.08 3.86
C ILE A 7 -10.43 -13.61 4.69
N THR A 8 -11.24 -14.57 5.13
CA THR A 8 -12.47 -14.31 5.92
C THR A 8 -12.27 -14.43 7.43
N ARG A 9 -11.16 -15.03 7.87
CA ARG A 9 -10.82 -15.20 9.29
C ARG A 9 -9.43 -14.68 9.56
N TRP A 10 -9.31 -13.77 10.50
CA TRP A 10 -8.04 -13.17 10.92
C TRP A 10 -7.48 -13.77 12.20
N GLN A 11 -8.32 -14.46 12.98
CA GLN A 11 -7.91 -15.08 14.24
C GLN A 11 -6.65 -15.94 14.09
N GLY A 12 -5.58 -15.55 14.76
CA GLY A 12 -4.30 -16.25 14.76
C GLY A 12 -3.44 -16.07 13.51
N ARG A 13 -3.91 -15.38 12.46
CA ARG A 13 -3.09 -15.05 11.28
C ARG A 13 -2.02 -14.03 11.64
N SER A 14 -0.82 -14.24 11.12
CA SER A 14 0.31 -13.34 11.30
C SER A 14 0.38 -12.34 10.17
N VAL A 15 0.21 -11.06 10.48
CA VAL A 15 0.18 -9.97 9.51
C VAL A 15 1.29 -8.97 9.81
N TRP A 16 2.15 -8.75 8.83
CA TRP A 16 3.20 -7.74 8.91
C TRP A 16 2.82 -6.49 8.10
N LEU A 17 2.67 -5.35 8.77
CA LEU A 17 2.34 -4.07 8.17
C LEU A 17 3.55 -3.13 8.16
N ILE A 18 4.04 -2.79 6.98
CA ILE A 18 5.20 -1.93 6.76
C ILE A 18 4.70 -0.53 6.39
N GLY A 19 5.00 0.48 7.23
CA GLY A 19 4.44 1.83 7.13
C GLY A 19 3.18 2.03 7.97
N ALA A 20 3.14 1.42 9.17
CA ALA A 20 1.97 1.38 10.04
C ALA A 20 2.00 2.37 11.22
N SER A 21 2.86 3.40 11.20
CA SER A 21 2.92 4.42 12.25
C SER A 21 1.78 5.46 12.17
N SER A 22 1.05 5.52 11.06
CA SER A 22 -0.04 6.50 10.86
C SER A 22 -0.97 6.10 9.71
N GLY A 23 -2.03 6.87 9.51
CA GLY A 23 -2.92 6.80 8.35
C GLY A 23 -3.49 5.41 8.09
N ILE A 24 -3.50 4.99 6.82
CA ILE A 24 -4.11 3.72 6.38
C ILE A 24 -3.46 2.53 7.09
N GLY A 25 -2.12 2.49 7.17
CA GLY A 25 -1.39 1.38 7.79
C GLY A 25 -1.76 1.19 9.27
N LEU A 26 -1.80 2.28 10.04
CA LEU A 26 -2.18 2.23 11.46
C LEU A 26 -3.65 1.82 11.65
N ALA A 27 -4.57 2.39 10.86
CA ALA A 27 -5.99 2.03 10.95
C ALA A 27 -6.22 0.56 10.58
N THR A 28 -5.51 0.06 9.54
CA THR A 28 -5.57 -1.35 9.16
C THR A 28 -4.98 -2.27 10.23
N ALA A 29 -3.87 -1.88 10.88
CA ALA A 29 -3.28 -2.63 11.98
C ALA A 29 -4.27 -2.78 13.15
N LYS A 30 -4.95 -1.69 13.53
CA LYS A 30 -6.01 -1.70 14.56
C LYS A 30 -7.16 -2.62 14.19
N ALA A 31 -7.66 -2.53 12.97
CA ALA A 31 -8.78 -3.36 12.49
C ALA A 31 -8.42 -4.86 12.47
N LEU A 32 -7.22 -5.20 12.01
CA LEU A 32 -6.72 -6.57 11.98
C LEU A 32 -6.52 -7.13 13.40
N HIS A 33 -5.96 -6.35 14.31
CA HIS A 33 -5.82 -6.76 15.72
C HIS A 33 -7.18 -7.01 16.36
N ALA A 34 -8.15 -6.11 16.16
CA ALA A 34 -9.52 -6.29 16.65
C ALA A 34 -10.21 -7.54 16.06
N ALA A 35 -9.82 -7.96 14.84
CA ALA A 35 -10.28 -9.19 14.20
C ALA A 35 -9.50 -10.45 14.66
N GLY A 36 -8.56 -10.32 15.61
CA GLY A 36 -7.81 -11.42 16.22
C GLY A 36 -6.53 -11.82 15.48
N ALA A 37 -6.03 -11.00 14.55
CA ALA A 37 -4.73 -11.24 13.93
C ALA A 37 -3.56 -10.96 14.90
N ARG A 38 -2.45 -11.68 14.71
CA ARG A 38 -1.15 -11.34 15.31
C ARG A 38 -0.50 -10.28 14.44
N VAL A 39 -0.42 -9.06 14.95
CA VAL A 39 -0.01 -7.90 14.15
C VAL A 39 1.42 -7.51 14.47
N THR A 40 2.28 -7.46 13.44
CA THR A 40 3.58 -6.81 13.50
C THR A 40 3.53 -5.50 12.72
N VAL A 41 3.88 -4.39 13.36
CA VAL A 41 3.93 -3.06 12.76
C VAL A 41 5.37 -2.60 12.58
N SER A 42 5.67 -2.02 11.41
CA SER A 42 6.99 -1.48 11.10
C SER A 42 6.91 -0.08 10.51
N ALA A 43 7.78 0.80 10.98
CA ALA A 43 8.02 2.13 10.45
C ALA A 43 9.33 2.69 11.02
N ARG A 44 9.74 3.88 10.58
CA ARG A 44 10.93 4.58 11.09
C ARG A 44 10.73 5.19 12.47
N LYS A 45 9.50 5.62 12.82
CA LYS A 45 9.16 6.27 14.10
C LYS A 45 8.79 5.22 15.14
N THR A 46 9.72 4.89 16.01
CA THR A 46 9.58 3.85 17.04
C THR A 46 8.56 4.19 18.11
N ASP A 47 8.51 5.46 18.52
CA ASP A 47 7.58 5.97 19.53
C ASP A 47 6.11 5.68 19.18
N LEU A 48 5.73 5.85 17.92
CA LEU A 48 4.37 5.56 17.45
C LEU A 48 4.08 4.05 17.37
N LEU A 49 5.09 3.25 17.06
CA LEU A 49 4.97 1.79 17.04
C LEU A 49 4.84 1.22 18.45
N GLU A 50 5.62 1.74 19.40
CA GLU A 50 5.56 1.36 20.81
C GLU A 50 4.20 1.70 21.43
N ALA A 51 3.67 2.90 21.15
CA ALA A 51 2.33 3.29 21.58
C ALA A 51 1.24 2.35 21.03
N PHE A 52 1.40 1.86 19.78
CA PHE A 52 0.51 0.84 19.22
C PHE A 52 0.59 -0.46 20.02
N VAL A 53 1.78 -0.99 20.28
CA VAL A 53 1.98 -2.26 20.99
C VAL A 53 1.47 -2.19 22.43
N GLN A 54 1.70 -1.07 23.14
CA GLN A 54 1.19 -0.86 24.49
C GLN A 54 -0.34 -0.96 24.58
N SER A 55 -1.04 -0.51 23.53
CA SER A 55 -2.52 -0.52 23.48
C SER A 55 -3.11 -1.76 22.77
N HIS A 56 -2.29 -2.60 22.15
CA HIS A 56 -2.70 -3.78 21.37
C HIS A 56 -1.87 -5.00 21.77
N SER A 57 -2.24 -5.62 22.88
CA SER A 57 -1.53 -6.77 23.47
C SER A 57 -1.31 -7.90 22.46
N GLY A 58 -0.13 -8.52 22.49
CA GLY A 58 0.26 -9.58 21.55
C GLY A 58 0.73 -9.08 20.18
N SER A 59 0.76 -7.76 19.96
CA SER A 59 1.37 -7.14 18.78
C SER A 59 2.87 -6.96 18.97
N GLN A 60 3.59 -6.79 17.84
CA GLN A 60 5.03 -6.55 17.80
C GLN A 60 5.35 -5.27 17.03
N ALA A 61 6.36 -4.54 17.47
CA ALA A 61 6.92 -3.38 16.79
C ALA A 61 8.34 -3.67 16.34
N ILE A 62 8.65 -3.34 15.06
CA ILE A 62 10.00 -3.46 14.51
C ILE A 62 10.31 -2.15 13.78
N ALA A 63 11.34 -1.44 14.26
CA ALA A 63 11.85 -0.26 13.57
C ALA A 63 12.39 -0.64 12.18
N LEU A 64 11.95 0.06 11.14
CA LEU A 64 12.34 -0.28 9.78
C LEU A 64 12.38 0.96 8.88
N ASP A 65 13.53 1.16 8.23
CA ASP A 65 13.64 1.97 7.04
C ASP A 65 13.68 1.07 5.79
N VAL A 66 12.67 1.18 4.94
CA VAL A 66 12.53 0.38 3.71
C VAL A 66 13.60 0.70 2.65
N CYS A 67 14.35 1.78 2.82
CA CYS A 67 15.48 2.13 1.97
C CYS A 67 16.76 1.37 2.35
N ASN A 68 16.79 0.68 3.49
CA ASN A 68 17.92 -0.11 3.97
C ASN A 68 17.67 -1.61 3.74
N THR A 69 18.34 -2.19 2.76
CA THR A 69 18.17 -3.60 2.38
C THR A 69 18.47 -4.56 3.53
N SER A 70 19.58 -4.37 4.24
CA SER A 70 19.96 -5.25 5.36
C SER A 70 18.97 -5.16 6.52
N ALA A 71 18.43 -3.97 6.81
CA ALA A 71 17.40 -3.80 7.82
C ALA A 71 16.08 -4.50 7.41
N VAL A 72 15.71 -4.50 6.12
CA VAL A 72 14.54 -5.23 5.62
C VAL A 72 14.71 -6.74 5.82
N HIS A 73 15.87 -7.31 5.46
CA HIS A 73 16.15 -8.73 5.67
C HIS A 73 16.13 -9.11 7.16
N ALA A 74 16.77 -8.32 8.03
CA ALA A 74 16.78 -8.56 9.47
C ALA A 74 15.38 -8.51 10.07
N ALA A 75 14.58 -7.50 9.69
CA ALA A 75 13.18 -7.38 10.14
C ALA A 75 12.34 -8.57 9.65
N THR A 76 12.50 -8.99 8.40
CA THR A 76 11.79 -10.16 7.84
C THR A 76 12.11 -11.43 8.62
N GLN A 77 13.37 -11.68 8.93
CA GLN A 77 13.79 -12.84 9.73
C GLN A 77 13.20 -12.78 11.15
N GLN A 78 13.23 -11.61 11.79
CA GLN A 78 12.65 -11.42 13.12
C GLN A 78 11.14 -11.69 13.15
N VAL A 79 10.39 -11.20 12.15
CA VAL A 79 8.94 -11.46 12.04
C VAL A 79 8.68 -12.95 11.81
N ALA A 80 9.42 -13.56 10.88
CA ALA A 80 9.26 -14.98 10.53
C ALA A 80 9.50 -15.89 11.73
N GLN A 81 10.53 -15.60 12.55
CA GLN A 81 10.87 -16.37 13.75
C GLN A 81 9.88 -16.19 14.90
N SER A 82 9.26 -15.00 15.04
CA SER A 82 8.36 -14.72 16.17
C SER A 82 6.95 -15.28 15.96
N HIS A 83 6.34 -14.96 14.83
CA HIS A 83 4.93 -15.29 14.56
C HIS A 83 4.69 -15.96 13.21
N GLY A 84 5.73 -16.08 12.37
CA GLY A 84 5.57 -16.40 10.96
C GLY A 84 5.01 -15.21 10.18
N ILE A 85 4.80 -15.41 8.88
CA ILE A 85 4.23 -14.38 8.00
C ILE A 85 3.16 -15.05 7.13
N ASP A 86 1.89 -14.69 7.35
CA ASP A 86 0.79 -15.11 6.47
C ASP A 86 0.40 -14.01 5.48
N VAL A 87 0.50 -12.74 5.89
CA VAL A 87 0.17 -11.58 5.07
C VAL A 87 1.20 -10.48 5.26
N VAL A 88 1.68 -9.91 4.16
CA VAL A 88 2.50 -8.68 4.16
C VAL A 88 1.70 -7.57 3.52
N LEU A 89 1.56 -6.44 4.25
CA LEU A 89 1.01 -5.20 3.72
C LEU A 89 2.10 -4.15 3.59
N TYR A 90 2.44 -3.78 2.36
CA TYR A 90 3.33 -2.65 2.11
C TYR A 90 2.52 -1.35 2.01
N CYS A 91 2.58 -0.54 3.06
CA CYS A 91 1.89 0.74 3.20
C CYS A 91 2.85 1.93 3.30
N SER A 92 4.17 1.68 3.34
CA SER A 92 5.15 2.77 3.31
C SER A 92 5.01 3.59 2.04
N GLY A 93 5.08 4.90 2.18
CA GLY A 93 4.97 5.78 1.04
C GLY A 93 5.52 7.17 1.36
N TYR A 94 6.05 7.78 0.32
CA TYR A 94 6.50 9.17 0.33
C TYR A 94 5.79 9.94 -0.77
N TYR A 95 5.40 11.17 -0.47
CA TYR A 95 4.79 12.09 -1.42
C TYR A 95 5.29 13.52 -1.17
N LYS A 96 5.70 14.16 -2.23
CA LYS A 96 5.92 15.61 -2.35
C LYS A 96 5.53 16.02 -3.76
N ALA A 97 4.82 17.11 -3.89
CA ALA A 97 4.38 17.61 -5.19
C ALA A 97 5.59 18.04 -6.03
N VAL A 98 5.78 17.40 -7.19
CA VAL A 98 6.83 17.72 -8.17
C VAL A 98 6.18 18.03 -9.51
N SER A 99 6.58 19.15 -10.11
CA SER A 99 6.13 19.60 -11.43
C SER A 99 7.34 19.95 -12.31
N ALA A 100 7.15 20.02 -13.62
CA ALA A 100 8.25 20.25 -14.57
C ALA A 100 8.98 21.59 -14.34
N ASN A 101 8.25 22.65 -13.93
CA ASN A 101 8.83 23.94 -13.62
C ASN A 101 9.50 24.03 -12.22
N ARG A 102 9.36 22.99 -11.41
CA ARG A 102 10.02 22.80 -10.10
C ARG A 102 10.53 21.37 -10.00
N TYR A 103 11.26 20.96 -11.03
CA TYR A 103 11.84 19.62 -11.10
C TYR A 103 12.98 19.46 -10.10
N SER A 104 13.03 18.32 -9.45
CA SER A 104 14.11 17.91 -8.55
C SER A 104 14.41 16.44 -8.78
N LEU A 105 15.62 16.13 -9.24
CA LEU A 105 16.08 14.75 -9.40
C LEU A 105 16.16 14.02 -8.05
N GLU A 106 16.57 14.72 -7.00
CA GLU A 106 16.61 14.19 -5.63
C GLU A 106 15.23 13.68 -5.20
N GLU A 107 14.18 14.49 -5.42
CA GLU A 107 12.80 14.10 -5.11
C GLU A 107 12.32 12.92 -5.98
N MET A 108 12.70 12.88 -7.27
CA MET A 108 12.38 11.75 -8.14
C MET A 108 13.00 10.46 -7.61
N VAL A 109 14.29 10.50 -7.26
CA VAL A 109 15.02 9.35 -6.71
C VAL A 109 14.43 8.92 -5.37
N HIS A 110 14.16 9.86 -4.46
CA HIS A 110 13.61 9.53 -3.15
C HIS A 110 12.21 8.90 -3.22
N HIS A 111 11.33 9.40 -4.12
CA HIS A 111 10.03 8.74 -4.36
C HIS A 111 10.22 7.31 -4.88
N GLN A 112 11.15 7.12 -5.82
CA GLN A 112 11.42 5.81 -6.39
C GLN A 112 11.97 4.85 -5.32
N ASP A 113 12.87 5.34 -4.47
CA ASP A 113 13.52 4.53 -3.44
C ASP A 113 12.53 4.06 -2.37
N VAL A 114 11.70 4.97 -1.85
CA VAL A 114 10.70 4.61 -0.84
C VAL A 114 9.53 3.84 -1.44
N ASN A 115 8.91 4.34 -2.53
CA ASN A 115 7.63 3.80 -2.99
C ASN A 115 7.76 2.51 -3.80
N TYR A 116 8.84 2.33 -4.57
CA TYR A 116 9.02 1.20 -5.46
C TYR A 116 10.17 0.27 -5.05
N LEU A 117 11.39 0.79 -4.89
CA LEU A 117 12.52 -0.04 -4.49
C LEU A 117 12.36 -0.59 -3.07
N GLY A 118 11.68 0.15 -2.18
CA GLY A 118 11.30 -0.37 -0.87
C GLY A 118 10.40 -1.61 -0.97
N VAL A 119 9.44 -1.62 -1.92
CA VAL A 119 8.65 -2.84 -2.23
C VAL A 119 9.55 -3.95 -2.73
N ALA A 120 10.45 -3.66 -3.67
CA ALA A 120 11.36 -4.67 -4.24
C ALA A 120 12.24 -5.32 -3.16
N ARG A 121 12.78 -4.53 -2.20
CA ARG A 121 13.56 -5.05 -1.06
C ARG A 121 12.72 -5.96 -0.15
N VAL A 122 11.46 -5.58 0.12
CA VAL A 122 10.55 -6.42 0.92
C VAL A 122 10.23 -7.71 0.18
N LEU A 123 9.99 -7.67 -1.13
CA LEU A 123 9.76 -8.86 -1.95
C LEU A 123 10.98 -9.80 -1.95
N ASP A 124 12.19 -9.26 -2.09
CA ASP A 124 13.44 -10.02 -2.04
C ASP A 124 13.59 -10.83 -0.74
N ALA A 125 13.16 -10.25 0.39
CA ALA A 125 13.23 -10.91 1.69
C ALA A 125 12.06 -11.87 1.96
N VAL A 126 10.83 -11.57 1.48
CA VAL A 126 9.61 -12.30 1.84
C VAL A 126 9.28 -13.42 0.84
N LEU A 127 9.58 -13.23 -0.45
CA LEU A 127 9.24 -14.24 -1.49
C LEU A 127 9.81 -15.62 -1.21
N PRO A 128 11.09 -15.79 -0.77
CA PRO A 128 11.61 -17.11 -0.44
C PRO A 128 10.76 -17.84 0.61
N ILE A 129 10.26 -17.11 1.63
CA ILE A 129 9.43 -17.67 2.70
C ILE A 129 8.08 -18.13 2.13
N PHE A 130 7.42 -17.30 1.32
CA PHE A 130 6.11 -17.64 0.75
C PHE A 130 6.19 -18.77 -0.27
N LEU A 131 7.26 -18.83 -1.07
CA LEU A 131 7.49 -19.92 -2.03
C LEU A 131 7.75 -21.25 -1.33
N GLU A 132 8.54 -21.27 -0.25
CA GLU A 132 8.79 -22.46 0.55
C GLU A 132 7.51 -22.97 1.23
N GLN A 133 6.78 -22.08 1.90
CA GLN A 133 5.54 -22.47 2.60
C GLN A 133 4.33 -22.68 1.67
N LYS A 134 4.42 -22.34 0.36
CA LYS A 134 3.36 -22.44 -0.66
C LYS A 134 2.04 -21.79 -0.23
N ARG A 135 2.14 -20.74 0.52
CA ARG A 135 1.00 -19.95 1.02
C ARG A 135 1.47 -18.57 1.42
N GLY A 136 0.55 -17.62 1.45
CA GLY A 136 0.79 -16.25 1.87
C GLY A 136 -0.05 -15.29 1.08
N HIS A 137 0.02 -14.02 1.44
CA HIS A 137 -0.64 -12.94 0.70
C HIS A 137 0.21 -11.69 0.74
N ILE A 138 0.45 -11.11 -0.43
CA ILE A 138 1.15 -9.83 -0.60
C ILE A 138 0.12 -8.77 -0.96
N SER A 139 0.05 -7.69 -0.18
CA SER A 139 -0.83 -6.56 -0.45
C SER A 139 -0.01 -5.28 -0.58
N LEU A 140 -0.11 -4.59 -1.71
CA LEU A 140 0.68 -3.40 -2.04
C LEU A 140 -0.22 -2.16 -2.11
N ILE A 141 0.03 -1.15 -1.28
CA ILE A 141 -0.72 0.11 -1.36
C ILE A 141 -0.10 1.01 -2.44
N ALA A 142 -0.73 0.99 -3.61
CA ALA A 142 -0.47 1.90 -4.70
C ALA A 142 -1.28 3.21 -4.54
N SER A 143 -2.03 3.62 -5.55
CA SER A 143 -2.93 4.79 -5.54
C SER A 143 -3.71 4.89 -6.84
N VAL A 144 -4.86 5.53 -6.83
CA VAL A 144 -5.54 5.98 -8.07
C VAL A 144 -4.66 6.92 -8.92
N ALA A 145 -3.66 7.57 -8.31
CA ALA A 145 -2.66 8.39 -9.02
C ALA A 145 -1.74 7.56 -9.93
N GLY A 146 -1.72 6.24 -9.77
CA GLY A 146 -1.02 5.31 -10.66
C GLY A 146 -1.81 4.93 -11.92
N TYR A 147 -3.09 5.27 -12.02
CA TYR A 147 -3.88 4.91 -13.20
C TYR A 147 -3.49 5.71 -14.45
N SER A 148 -3.20 6.99 -14.29
CA SER A 148 -2.80 7.89 -15.37
C SER A 148 -2.07 9.10 -14.81
N GLY A 149 -1.28 9.81 -15.65
CA GLY A 149 -0.54 10.99 -15.23
C GLY A 149 -1.46 12.12 -14.74
N LEU A 150 -1.14 12.67 -13.58
CA LEU A 150 -1.85 13.78 -12.95
C LEU A 150 -0.93 15.00 -12.75
N PRO A 151 -1.48 16.22 -12.68
CA PRO A 151 -0.71 17.43 -12.38
C PRO A 151 0.04 17.32 -11.04
N ASN A 152 1.23 17.92 -10.97
CA ASN A 152 2.10 17.92 -9.79
C ASN A 152 2.50 16.53 -9.26
N SER A 153 2.34 15.49 -10.09
CA SER A 153 2.57 14.09 -9.72
C SER A 153 3.73 13.44 -10.48
N LEU A 154 4.71 14.25 -10.96
CA LEU A 154 5.82 13.74 -11.77
C LEU A 154 6.61 12.63 -11.09
N ALA A 155 6.83 12.72 -9.78
CA ALA A 155 7.55 11.70 -9.03
C ALA A 155 6.62 10.61 -8.51
N TYR A 156 5.50 10.98 -7.89
CA TYR A 156 4.61 10.06 -7.18
C TYR A 156 3.83 9.14 -8.13
N GLY A 157 3.18 9.70 -9.15
CA GLY A 157 2.34 8.96 -10.08
C GLY A 157 3.06 7.79 -10.74
N PRO A 158 4.24 7.99 -11.34
CA PRO A 158 5.03 6.91 -11.94
C PRO A 158 5.39 5.79 -10.97
N THR A 159 5.73 6.10 -9.69
CA THR A 159 6.01 5.04 -8.70
C THR A 159 4.78 4.21 -8.39
N LYS A 160 3.59 4.82 -8.33
CA LYS A 160 2.34 4.11 -8.07
C LYS A 160 1.86 3.31 -9.29
N ALA A 161 2.12 3.80 -10.50
CA ALA A 161 1.90 3.03 -11.73
C ALA A 161 2.82 1.79 -11.80
N ALA A 162 4.09 1.94 -11.43
CA ALA A 162 5.03 0.83 -11.34
C ALA A 162 4.59 -0.22 -10.33
N MET A 163 4.05 0.19 -9.16
CA MET A 163 3.51 -0.74 -8.16
C MET A 163 2.29 -1.52 -8.67
N ILE A 164 1.40 -0.88 -9.44
CA ILE A 164 0.24 -1.57 -10.05
C ILE A 164 0.74 -2.64 -11.03
N ASN A 165 1.64 -2.28 -11.95
CA ASN A 165 2.20 -3.22 -12.91
C ASN A 165 2.98 -4.36 -12.24
N LEU A 166 3.76 -4.05 -11.19
CA LEU A 166 4.46 -5.07 -10.41
C LEU A 166 3.49 -6.06 -9.76
N ALA A 167 2.38 -5.58 -9.18
CA ALA A 167 1.37 -6.45 -8.58
C ALA A 167 0.70 -7.35 -9.63
N GLU A 168 0.42 -6.84 -10.83
CA GLU A 168 -0.12 -7.61 -11.95
C GLU A 168 0.84 -8.74 -12.36
N SER A 169 2.14 -8.44 -12.48
CA SER A 169 3.18 -9.42 -12.80
C SER A 169 3.34 -10.47 -11.70
N LEU A 170 3.39 -10.04 -10.43
CA LEU A 170 3.45 -10.96 -9.29
C LEU A 170 2.25 -11.90 -9.22
N TYR A 171 1.07 -11.42 -9.59
CA TYR A 171 -0.14 -12.25 -9.60
C TYR A 171 -0.02 -13.42 -10.58
N PHE A 172 0.53 -13.18 -11.78
CA PHE A 172 0.74 -14.28 -12.76
C PHE A 172 1.69 -15.34 -12.23
N ASP A 173 2.75 -14.94 -11.52
CA ASP A 173 3.76 -15.88 -11.03
C ASP A 173 3.29 -16.62 -9.74
N LEU A 174 2.55 -15.95 -8.87
CA LEU A 174 2.25 -16.43 -7.52
C LEU A 174 0.88 -17.09 -7.38
N SER A 175 -0.12 -16.68 -8.17
CA SER A 175 -1.48 -17.23 -8.09
C SER A 175 -1.54 -18.74 -8.39
N PRO A 176 -0.76 -19.31 -9.35
CA PRO A 176 -0.72 -20.76 -9.57
C PRO A 176 -0.13 -21.53 -8.38
N LEU A 177 0.62 -20.85 -7.51
CA LEU A 177 1.23 -21.42 -6.31
C LEU A 177 0.36 -21.27 -5.05
N GLY A 178 -0.86 -20.73 -5.19
CA GLY A 178 -1.76 -20.49 -4.06
C GLY A 178 -1.39 -19.29 -3.19
N ILE A 179 -0.44 -18.44 -3.62
CA ILE A 179 -0.03 -17.22 -2.94
C ILE A 179 -0.84 -16.06 -3.51
N GLY A 180 -1.58 -15.36 -2.63
CA GLY A 180 -2.41 -14.23 -3.02
C GLY A 180 -1.61 -12.95 -3.25
N VAL A 181 -2.07 -12.14 -4.20
CA VAL A 181 -1.54 -10.80 -4.47
C VAL A 181 -2.68 -9.81 -4.61
N SER A 182 -2.66 -8.73 -3.83
CA SER A 182 -3.61 -7.63 -3.98
C SER A 182 -2.89 -6.30 -4.18
N VAL A 183 -3.39 -5.48 -5.08
CA VAL A 183 -3.03 -4.06 -5.18
C VAL A 183 -4.16 -3.22 -4.61
N VAL A 184 -3.82 -2.30 -3.71
CA VAL A 184 -4.78 -1.37 -3.12
C VAL A 184 -4.59 -0.01 -3.79
N ASN A 185 -5.66 0.54 -4.36
CA ASN A 185 -5.65 1.83 -5.05
C ASN A 185 -6.56 2.83 -4.33
N PRO A 186 -6.08 3.47 -3.23
CA PRO A 186 -6.83 4.51 -2.54
C PRO A 186 -7.03 5.75 -3.41
N GLY A 187 -8.20 6.38 -3.28
CA GLY A 187 -8.36 7.79 -3.57
C GLY A 187 -7.78 8.66 -2.45
N PHE A 188 -8.44 9.74 -2.11
CA PHE A 188 -8.00 10.59 -1.00
C PHE A 188 -8.42 10.01 0.34
N VAL A 189 -7.46 9.85 1.24
CA VAL A 189 -7.64 9.42 2.63
C VAL A 189 -6.98 10.45 3.54
N ALA A 190 -7.64 10.84 4.62
CA ALA A 190 -7.16 11.83 5.59
C ALA A 190 -5.97 11.28 6.38
N THR A 191 -4.76 11.55 5.90
CA THR A 191 -3.49 11.05 6.45
C THR A 191 -2.46 12.17 6.51
N PRO A 192 -1.37 12.04 7.28
CA PRO A 192 -0.27 13.01 7.22
C PRO A 192 0.30 13.21 5.81
N LEU A 193 0.26 12.18 4.96
CA LEU A 193 0.73 12.25 3.58
C LEU A 193 -0.16 13.17 2.71
N THR A 194 -1.46 13.15 2.89
CA THR A 194 -2.43 13.98 2.13
C THR A 194 -2.67 15.34 2.76
N ALA A 195 -2.32 15.54 4.04
CA ALA A 195 -2.47 16.82 4.74
C ALA A 195 -1.68 17.98 4.10
N GLN A 196 -0.63 17.69 3.32
CA GLN A 196 0.14 18.66 2.57
C GLN A 196 -0.53 19.15 1.27
N ASN A 197 -1.63 18.54 0.85
CA ASN A 197 -2.37 18.94 -0.34
C ASN A 197 -3.06 20.28 -0.12
N LYS A 198 -2.85 21.22 -1.05
CA LYS A 198 -3.44 22.57 -1.01
C LYS A 198 -4.68 22.70 -1.93
N PHE A 199 -5.26 21.61 -2.36
CA PHE A 199 -6.43 21.55 -3.23
C PHE A 199 -7.55 20.74 -2.58
N ALA A 200 -8.78 20.95 -3.05
CA ALA A 200 -9.92 20.18 -2.60
C ALA A 200 -9.76 18.70 -2.98
N MET A 201 -9.89 17.83 -2.00
CA MET A 201 -9.77 16.38 -2.17
C MET A 201 -11.19 15.76 -2.29
N PRO A 202 -11.65 15.45 -3.51
CA PRO A 202 -12.99 14.89 -3.68
C PRO A 202 -13.10 13.52 -3.03
N ALA A 203 -14.27 13.28 -2.39
CA ALA A 203 -14.57 12.01 -1.75
C ALA A 203 -13.52 11.55 -0.71
N LEU A 204 -13.00 12.49 0.09
CA LEU A 204 -12.05 12.22 1.16
C LEU A 204 -12.62 11.21 2.17
N LEU A 205 -11.89 10.13 2.42
CA LEU A 205 -12.22 9.11 3.40
C LEU A 205 -11.39 9.26 4.67
N GLN A 206 -11.91 8.72 5.79
CA GLN A 206 -11.12 8.52 7.00
C GLN A 206 -10.29 7.23 6.89
N PRO A 207 -9.15 7.13 7.59
CA PRO A 207 -8.29 5.93 7.56
C PRO A 207 -9.03 4.64 7.95
N GLU A 208 -9.98 4.71 8.88
CA GLU A 208 -10.78 3.58 9.35
C GLU A 208 -11.71 3.05 8.24
N GLN A 209 -12.26 3.94 7.42
CA GLN A 209 -13.06 3.56 6.25
C GLN A 209 -12.19 2.86 5.19
N ALA A 210 -10.95 3.35 5.00
CA ALA A 210 -9.99 2.71 4.10
C ALA A 210 -9.63 1.29 4.59
N ALA A 211 -9.39 1.12 5.89
CA ALA A 211 -9.15 -0.19 6.51
C ALA A 211 -10.33 -1.14 6.31
N ALA A 212 -11.56 -0.67 6.48
CA ALA A 212 -12.77 -1.49 6.26
C ALA A 212 -12.85 -1.99 4.81
N TYR A 213 -12.63 -1.12 3.80
CA TYR A 213 -12.57 -1.53 2.40
C TYR A 213 -11.49 -2.57 2.11
N MET A 214 -10.35 -2.49 2.80
CA MET A 214 -9.27 -3.46 2.63
C MET A 214 -9.64 -4.82 3.19
N LEU A 215 -10.23 -4.87 4.40
CA LEU A 215 -10.69 -6.13 5.00
C LEU A 215 -11.79 -6.79 4.14
N GLU A 216 -12.73 -5.99 3.62
CA GLU A 216 -13.78 -6.45 2.70
C GLU A 216 -13.15 -7.04 1.41
N GLY A 217 -12.24 -6.32 0.76
CA GLY A 217 -11.59 -6.78 -0.47
C GLY A 217 -10.78 -8.06 -0.29
N TRP A 218 -10.09 -8.24 0.84
CA TRP A 218 -9.42 -9.49 1.17
C TRP A 218 -10.40 -10.62 1.44
N ALA A 219 -11.55 -10.34 2.08
CA ALA A 219 -12.61 -11.34 2.31
C ALA A 219 -13.28 -11.77 1.00
N ASP A 220 -13.40 -10.88 0.03
CA ASP A 220 -13.93 -11.17 -1.30
C ASP A 220 -12.91 -11.85 -2.22
N GLY A 221 -11.62 -11.80 -1.87
CA GLY A 221 -10.51 -12.30 -2.70
C GLY A 221 -10.22 -11.40 -3.90
N ASP A 222 -10.39 -10.09 -3.74
CA ASP A 222 -10.13 -9.11 -4.79
C ASP A 222 -8.63 -8.99 -5.07
N PHE A 223 -8.26 -8.97 -6.36
CA PHE A 223 -6.91 -8.58 -6.78
C PHE A 223 -6.72 -7.07 -6.63
N GLU A 224 -7.70 -6.28 -7.07
CA GLU A 224 -7.64 -4.84 -6.94
C GLU A 224 -8.69 -4.32 -5.96
N ILE A 225 -8.21 -3.80 -4.83
CA ILE A 225 -9.02 -3.14 -3.81
C ILE A 225 -8.93 -1.63 -4.04
N HIS A 226 -10.02 -1.00 -4.49
CA HIS A 226 -10.00 0.43 -4.79
C HIS A 226 -11.18 1.17 -4.14
N TYR A 227 -10.92 2.34 -3.63
CA TYR A 227 -11.93 3.12 -2.92
C TYR A 227 -11.67 4.64 -2.98
N PRO A 228 -12.73 5.47 -2.81
CA PRO A 228 -14.15 5.08 -2.89
C PRO A 228 -14.53 4.67 -4.31
N LYS A 229 -15.35 3.62 -4.44
CA LYS A 229 -15.59 2.93 -5.74
C LYS A 229 -16.12 3.86 -6.85
N ARG A 230 -16.98 4.85 -6.52
CA ARG A 230 -17.51 5.81 -7.52
C ARG A 230 -16.38 6.67 -8.12
N PHE A 231 -15.51 7.22 -7.28
CA PHE A 231 -14.41 8.07 -7.71
C PHE A 231 -13.35 7.30 -8.50
N SER A 232 -12.93 6.15 -8.00
CA SER A 232 -11.91 5.32 -8.65
C SER A 232 -12.39 4.72 -9.98
N ARG A 233 -13.68 4.32 -10.09
CA ARG A 233 -14.28 3.88 -11.36
C ARG A 233 -14.30 4.98 -12.40
N TRP A 234 -14.59 6.22 -11.98
CA TRP A 234 -14.53 7.39 -12.87
C TRP A 234 -13.10 7.60 -13.41
N LEU A 235 -12.09 7.52 -12.56
CA LEU A 235 -10.70 7.65 -13.01
C LEU A 235 -10.27 6.51 -13.94
N LYS A 236 -10.72 5.28 -13.70
CA LYS A 236 -10.50 4.15 -14.62
C LYS A 236 -11.15 4.39 -15.99
N PHE A 237 -12.37 4.91 -16.00
CA PHE A 237 -13.03 5.27 -17.24
C PHE A 237 -12.27 6.35 -18.00
N MET A 238 -11.78 7.38 -17.32
CA MET A 238 -10.96 8.42 -17.93
C MET A 238 -9.68 7.89 -18.60
N ARG A 239 -9.09 6.81 -18.07
CA ARG A 239 -7.92 6.14 -18.66
C ARG A 239 -8.20 5.59 -20.06
N LEU A 240 -9.45 5.27 -20.38
CA LEU A 240 -9.85 4.74 -21.70
C LEU A 240 -10.03 5.84 -22.75
N LEU A 241 -10.05 7.10 -22.36
CA LEU A 241 -10.23 8.22 -23.27
C LEU A 241 -8.96 8.49 -24.10
N PRO A 242 -9.08 8.92 -25.34
CA PRO A 242 -7.97 9.49 -26.10
C PRO A 242 -7.30 10.63 -25.31
N TYR A 243 -5.99 10.75 -25.37
CA TYR A 243 -5.21 11.72 -24.58
C TYR A 243 -5.69 13.16 -24.73
N ARG A 244 -6.17 13.57 -25.92
CA ARG A 244 -6.72 14.91 -26.16
C ARG A 244 -7.90 15.21 -25.21
N TRP A 245 -8.78 14.24 -24.99
CA TRP A 245 -9.95 14.39 -24.13
C TRP A 245 -9.56 14.23 -22.64
N TYR A 246 -8.72 13.26 -22.34
CA TYR A 246 -8.19 13.04 -20.99
C TYR A 246 -7.54 14.31 -20.45
N PHE A 247 -6.56 14.89 -21.20
CA PHE A 247 -5.87 16.10 -20.74
C PHE A 247 -6.79 17.31 -20.63
N GLY A 248 -7.76 17.48 -21.53
CA GLY A 248 -8.75 18.55 -21.46
C GLY A 248 -9.61 18.46 -20.19
N LEU A 249 -10.13 17.26 -19.88
CA LEU A 249 -10.92 17.01 -18.68
C LEU A 249 -10.12 17.20 -17.39
N VAL A 250 -8.90 16.68 -17.32
CA VAL A 250 -8.03 16.84 -16.15
C VAL A 250 -7.70 18.32 -15.91
N ARG A 251 -7.33 19.08 -16.94
CA ARG A 251 -7.08 20.52 -16.81
C ARG A 251 -8.29 21.27 -16.29
N SER A 252 -9.47 21.01 -16.84
CA SER A 252 -10.73 21.62 -16.39
C SER A 252 -11.03 21.29 -14.93
N ALA A 253 -10.88 20.02 -14.51
CA ALA A 253 -11.14 19.58 -13.15
C ALA A 253 -10.14 20.11 -12.13
N THR A 254 -8.87 20.35 -12.53
CA THR A 254 -7.78 20.83 -11.66
C THR A 254 -7.54 22.34 -11.75
N LYS A 255 -8.32 23.04 -12.58
CA LYS A 255 -8.19 24.49 -12.84
C LYS A 255 -6.78 24.90 -13.29
N MET A 256 -6.15 24.09 -14.13
CA MET A 256 -4.82 24.31 -14.71
C MET A 256 -4.90 24.72 -16.18
#